data_605c9b70054c93507a559d9e4c718ff9
#
_entry.id   605c9b70054c93507a559d9e4c718ff9
#
_cell.length_a   1.000
_cell.length_b   1.000
_cell.length_c   1.000
_cell.angle_alpha   90.00
_cell.angle_beta   90.00
_cell.angle_gamma   90.00
#
_symmetry.space_group_name_H-M   'P 1'
#
loop_
_entity.id
_entity.type
_entity.pdbx_description
1 polymer ?
#
loop_
_entity_poly.entity_id
_entity_poly.type
_entity_poly.pdbx_seq_one_letter_code
_entity_poly.pdbx_strand_id
1 'polypeptide(L)'
;MASFGATGPDYSSSDPEVGAMSAAYDSVRSACFVLEDGGRVLGCGGIAPLAGSEPDDCELRKMYLLPEARGRGLGKRMLHHCLGAARLCGYRRCYLETLSGMDAAQRLYARAGFTRLAAPLGTAGHSGCNRHYLLEL
;
A
#
# COMPACT_ATOMS: atom_id res chain seq x y z
N MET A 1 14.96 -5.05 10.56
CA MET A 1 15.30 -5.50 9.25
C MET A 1 15.85 -4.39 8.39
N ALA A 2 16.87 -4.69 7.66
CA ALA A 2 17.46 -3.71 6.79
C ALA A 2 16.50 -3.31 5.68
N SER A 3 16.77 -2.19 5.11
CA SER A 3 16.06 -1.77 3.92
C SER A 3 16.15 -2.83 2.85
N PHE A 4 15.13 -2.91 2.11
CA PHE A 4 14.97 -3.92 1.12
C PHE A 4 15.86 -3.61 -0.07
N GLY A 5 16.96 -4.31 -0.12
CA GLY A 5 17.79 -4.39 -1.31
C GLY A 5 18.68 -3.22 -1.64
N ALA A 6 18.87 -2.24 -0.78
CA ALA A 6 19.64 -1.12 -1.25
C ALA A 6 20.47 -0.46 -0.17
N THR A 7 21.49 -1.16 0.24
CA THR A 7 22.41 -0.62 1.22
C THR A 7 23.84 -0.60 0.70
N GLY A 8 24.02 -0.79 -0.60
CA GLY A 8 25.34 -0.82 -1.20
C GLY A 8 26.00 0.55 -1.24
N PRO A 9 27.31 0.59 -1.39
CA PRO A 9 28.04 1.86 -1.35
C PRO A 9 27.75 2.79 -2.52
N ASP A 10 27.31 2.28 -3.64
CA ASP A 10 26.93 3.11 -4.78
C ASP A 10 25.46 3.49 -4.78
N TYR A 11 24.74 3.12 -3.72
CA TYR A 11 23.36 3.52 -3.58
C TYR A 11 23.28 4.98 -3.13
N SER A 12 22.55 5.79 -3.88
CA SER A 12 22.41 7.20 -3.57
C SER A 12 21.48 7.40 -2.38
N SER A 13 21.91 8.19 -1.41
CA SER A 13 21.06 8.52 -0.27
C SER A 13 19.88 9.41 -0.66
N SER A 14 19.89 9.99 -1.86
CA SER A 14 18.78 10.77 -2.37
C SER A 14 17.73 9.92 -3.05
N ASP A 15 18.00 8.63 -3.23
CA ASP A 15 17.05 7.70 -3.87
C ASP A 15 16.29 6.94 -2.80
N PRO A 16 15.00 7.25 -2.60
CA PRO A 16 14.19 6.51 -1.63
C PRO A 16 14.04 5.05 -2.06
N GLU A 17 13.95 4.16 -1.10
CA GLU A 17 13.71 2.76 -1.41
C GLU A 17 12.61 2.20 -0.52
N VAL A 18 11.94 1.19 -1.07
CA VAL A 18 10.88 0.49 -0.37
C VAL A 18 11.48 -0.75 0.28
N GLY A 19 11.29 -0.86 1.58
CA GLY A 19 11.77 -1.99 2.35
C GLY A 19 10.64 -2.74 3.02
N ALA A 20 10.86 -4.01 3.32
CA ALA A 20 9.89 -4.82 4.01
C ALA A 20 10.02 -4.63 5.52
N MET A 21 8.87 -4.51 6.19
CA MET A 21 8.79 -4.41 7.64
C MET A 21 8.05 -5.64 8.16
N SER A 22 8.74 -6.77 8.17
CA SER A 22 8.11 -8.05 8.48
C SER A 22 7.57 -8.12 9.90
N ALA A 23 8.16 -7.40 10.82
CA ALA A 23 7.74 -7.46 12.22
C ALA A 23 6.36 -6.83 12.45
N ALA A 24 5.88 -5.99 11.54
CA ALA A 24 4.58 -5.34 11.70
C ALA A 24 3.43 -6.27 11.36
N TYR A 25 3.66 -7.27 10.52
CA TYR A 25 2.64 -8.24 10.11
C TYR A 25 3.28 -9.61 10.05
N ASP A 26 3.03 -10.41 11.06
CA ASP A 26 3.56 -11.76 11.08
C ASP A 26 2.50 -12.82 10.75
N SER A 27 1.33 -12.38 10.31
CA SER A 27 0.31 -13.31 9.85
C SER A 27 0.59 -13.75 8.42
N VAL A 28 0.13 -14.95 8.10
CA VAL A 28 0.20 -15.48 6.75
C VAL A 28 -0.58 -14.57 5.81
N ARG A 29 -0.03 -14.32 4.64
CA ARG A 29 -0.66 -13.52 3.59
C ARG A 29 -0.79 -12.03 3.94
N SER A 30 0.14 -11.54 4.74
CA SER A 30 0.24 -10.11 5.03
C SER A 30 1.64 -9.62 4.74
N ALA A 31 1.75 -8.35 4.38
CA ALA A 31 3.04 -7.71 4.14
C ALA A 31 2.93 -6.22 4.44
N CYS A 32 4.03 -5.67 4.93
CA CYS A 32 4.10 -4.24 5.21
C CYS A 32 5.43 -3.72 4.67
N PHE A 33 5.39 -2.58 4.02
CA PHE A 33 6.56 -1.94 3.42
C PHE A 33 6.74 -0.53 3.96
N VAL A 34 7.98 -0.12 4.05
CA VAL A 34 8.32 1.27 4.37
C VAL A 34 9.12 1.86 3.22
N LEU A 35 8.98 3.15 3.04
CA LEU A 35 9.75 3.93 2.08
C LEU A 35 10.77 4.72 2.86
N GLU A 36 12.04 4.47 2.58
CA GLU A 36 13.14 5.12 3.28
C GLU A 36 14.03 5.91 2.36
N ASP A 37 14.57 6.98 2.88
CA ASP A 37 15.58 7.77 2.20
C ASP A 37 16.62 8.19 3.24
N GLY A 38 17.83 7.63 3.14
CA GLY A 38 18.91 7.96 4.05
C GLY A 38 18.62 7.67 5.52
N GLY A 39 17.89 6.60 5.78
CA GLY A 39 17.53 6.21 7.15
C GLY A 39 16.27 6.88 7.66
N ARG A 40 15.68 7.75 6.88
CA ARG A 40 14.44 8.43 7.26
C ARG A 40 13.25 7.76 6.59
N VAL A 41 12.24 7.43 7.36
CA VAL A 41 11.01 6.83 6.83
C VAL A 41 10.13 7.93 6.25
N LEU A 42 9.82 7.82 4.97
CA LEU A 42 9.00 8.79 4.24
C LEU A 42 7.57 8.34 4.04
N GLY A 43 7.29 7.06 4.24
CA GLY A 43 5.96 6.54 4.05
C GLY A 43 5.88 5.06 4.33
N CYS A 44 4.68 4.54 4.24
CA CYS A 44 4.43 3.12 4.48
C CYS A 44 3.20 2.67 3.69
N GLY A 45 3.03 1.35 3.61
CA GLY A 45 1.86 0.73 3.02
C GLY A 45 1.91 -0.76 3.25
N GLY A 46 0.77 -1.41 3.23
CA GLY A 46 0.73 -2.84 3.44
C GLY A 46 -0.54 -3.48 2.91
N ILE A 47 -0.53 -4.80 2.87
CA ILE A 47 -1.71 -5.59 2.53
C ILE A 47 -1.95 -6.63 3.61
N ALA A 48 -3.21 -6.94 3.82
CA ALA A 48 -3.63 -7.95 4.78
C ALA A 48 -4.98 -8.53 4.33
N PRO A 49 -5.42 -9.65 4.93
CA PRO A 49 -6.75 -10.16 4.59
C PRO A 49 -7.83 -9.13 4.85
N LEU A 50 -8.82 -9.06 3.95
CA LEU A 50 -9.96 -8.18 4.14
C LEU A 50 -10.98 -8.87 5.05
N ALA A 51 -11.17 -8.31 6.24
CA ALA A 51 -12.10 -8.87 7.21
C ALA A 51 -13.52 -8.88 6.66
N GLY A 52 -14.24 -9.98 6.88
CA GLY A 52 -15.64 -10.11 6.47
C GLY A 52 -15.83 -10.29 4.99
N SER A 53 -14.79 -10.65 4.24
CA SER A 53 -14.88 -10.90 2.82
C SER A 53 -14.31 -12.28 2.49
N GLU A 54 -14.15 -12.57 1.20
CA GLU A 54 -13.65 -13.86 0.74
C GLU A 54 -12.16 -14.03 1.04
N PRO A 55 -11.67 -15.27 1.19
CA PRO A 55 -10.25 -15.49 1.44
C PRO A 55 -9.32 -14.95 0.37
N ASP A 56 -9.82 -14.77 -0.85
CA ASP A 56 -9.01 -14.26 -1.95
C ASP A 56 -8.99 -12.73 -2.01
N ASP A 57 -9.62 -12.08 -1.04
CA ASP A 57 -9.68 -10.62 -0.99
C ASP A 57 -8.71 -10.10 0.06
N CYS A 58 -7.87 -9.15 -0.34
CA CYS A 58 -7.01 -8.43 0.60
C CYS A 58 -7.40 -6.96 0.67
N GLU A 59 -6.85 -6.29 1.66
CA GLU A 59 -7.04 -4.86 1.85
C GLU A 59 -5.69 -4.16 1.83
N LEU A 60 -5.60 -3.08 1.07
CA LEU A 60 -4.47 -2.17 1.13
C LEU A 60 -4.65 -1.28 2.35
N ARG A 61 -3.68 -1.30 3.25
CA ARG A 61 -3.75 -0.59 4.53
C ARG A 61 -2.59 0.35 4.72
N LYS A 62 -2.83 1.39 5.50
CA LYS A 62 -1.77 2.27 6.02
C LYS A 62 -0.92 2.87 4.91
N MET A 63 -1.50 3.05 3.74
CA MET A 63 -0.81 3.70 2.63
C MET A 63 -0.69 5.18 2.93
N TYR A 64 0.53 5.62 3.22
CA TYR A 64 0.76 7.00 3.62
C TYR A 64 2.14 7.46 3.18
N LEU A 65 2.20 8.70 2.70
CA LEU A 65 3.45 9.37 2.38
C LEU A 65 3.50 10.69 3.14
N LEU A 66 4.66 11.01 3.71
CA LEU A 66 4.87 12.33 4.26
C LEU A 66 4.70 13.39 3.16
N PRO A 67 4.24 14.59 3.50
CA PRO A 67 4.03 15.64 2.48
C PRO A 67 5.25 15.90 1.61
N GLU A 68 6.45 15.88 2.19
CA GLU A 68 7.67 16.15 1.43
C GLU A 68 8.04 15.03 0.46
N ALA A 69 7.43 13.86 0.61
CA ALA A 69 7.68 12.74 -0.29
C ALA A 69 6.68 12.69 -1.45
N ARG A 70 5.67 13.52 -1.41
CA ARG A 70 4.61 13.49 -2.43
C ARG A 70 5.06 14.16 -3.71
N GLY A 71 4.43 13.79 -4.83
CA GLY A 71 4.73 14.38 -6.12
C GLY A 71 6.00 13.87 -6.78
N ARG A 72 6.58 12.78 -6.27
CA ARG A 72 7.84 12.23 -6.78
C ARG A 72 7.68 10.81 -7.34
N GLY A 73 6.45 10.37 -7.56
CA GLY A 73 6.19 9.02 -8.04
C GLY A 73 6.37 7.94 -6.99
N LEU A 74 6.57 8.31 -5.73
CA LEU A 74 6.86 7.35 -4.66
C LEU A 74 5.62 6.58 -4.24
N GLY A 75 4.46 7.22 -4.29
CA GLY A 75 3.19 6.53 -4.02
C GLY A 75 2.94 5.40 -4.99
N LYS A 76 3.23 5.64 -6.26
CA LYS A 76 3.10 4.61 -7.30
C LYS A 76 4.05 3.44 -7.02
N ARG A 77 5.29 3.72 -6.64
CA ARG A 77 6.26 2.67 -6.30
C ARG A 77 5.79 1.86 -5.10
N MET A 78 5.32 2.52 -4.05
CA MET A 78 4.82 1.85 -2.86
C MET A 78 3.62 0.96 -3.21
N LEU A 79 2.67 1.51 -3.96
CA LEU A 79 1.50 0.75 -4.38
C LEU A 79 1.90 -0.48 -5.19
N HIS A 80 2.86 -0.33 -6.09
CA HIS A 80 3.35 -1.43 -6.91
C HIS A 80 3.91 -2.57 -6.06
N HIS A 81 4.68 -2.24 -5.04
CA HIS A 81 5.21 -3.24 -4.12
C HIS A 81 4.10 -3.95 -3.34
N CYS A 82 3.12 -3.20 -2.87
CA CYS A 82 2.00 -3.78 -2.13
C CYS A 82 1.19 -4.73 -3.01
N LEU A 83 0.89 -4.32 -4.24
CA LEU A 83 0.11 -5.16 -5.16
C LEU A 83 0.91 -6.39 -5.60
N GLY A 84 2.21 -6.25 -5.79
CA GLY A 84 3.08 -7.39 -6.08
C GLY A 84 3.06 -8.41 -4.97
N ALA A 85 3.14 -7.95 -3.71
CA ALA A 85 3.06 -8.82 -2.55
C ALA A 85 1.70 -9.51 -2.47
N ALA A 86 0.62 -8.78 -2.78
CA ALA A 86 -0.71 -9.36 -2.77
C ALA A 86 -0.82 -10.51 -3.77
N ARG A 87 -0.29 -10.32 -4.97
CA ARG A 87 -0.28 -11.39 -5.99
C ARG A 87 0.54 -12.59 -5.54
N LEU A 88 1.70 -12.35 -4.94
CA LEU A 88 2.53 -13.44 -4.43
C LEU A 88 1.85 -14.21 -3.31
N CYS A 89 1.04 -13.54 -2.51
CA CYS A 89 0.27 -14.19 -1.46
C CYS A 89 -0.95 -14.95 -1.99
N GLY A 90 -1.23 -14.87 -3.28
CA GLY A 90 -2.34 -15.58 -3.89
C GLY A 90 -3.67 -14.85 -3.83
N TYR A 91 -3.69 -13.60 -3.46
CA TYR A 91 -4.92 -12.81 -3.48
C TYR A 91 -5.35 -12.54 -4.91
N ARG A 92 -6.65 -12.46 -5.11
CA ARG A 92 -7.24 -12.23 -6.42
C ARG A 92 -7.84 -10.84 -6.55
N ARG A 93 -8.16 -10.19 -5.45
CA ARG A 93 -8.71 -8.83 -5.44
C ARG A 93 -8.08 -8.03 -4.30
N CYS A 94 -7.94 -6.75 -4.51
CA CYS A 94 -7.41 -5.83 -3.50
C CYS A 94 -8.40 -4.68 -3.32
N TYR A 95 -8.80 -4.47 -2.08
CA TYR A 95 -9.75 -3.44 -1.69
C TYR A 95 -9.05 -2.36 -0.90
N LEU A 96 -9.54 -1.13 -1.00
CA LEU A 96 -9.05 -0.04 -0.16
C LEU A 96 -10.15 0.96 0.13
N GLU A 97 -9.96 1.72 1.21
CA GLU A 97 -10.84 2.83 1.57
C GLU A 97 -10.02 4.10 1.70
N THR A 98 -10.59 5.23 1.32
CA THR A 98 -9.94 6.52 1.42
C THR A 98 -10.98 7.61 1.62
N LEU A 99 -10.52 8.84 1.82
CA LEU A 99 -11.37 9.99 2.05
C LEU A 99 -11.64 10.73 0.74
N SER A 100 -12.82 11.33 0.62
CA SER A 100 -13.21 12.06 -0.57
C SER A 100 -12.31 13.26 -0.89
N GLY A 101 -11.67 13.83 0.12
CA GLY A 101 -10.79 14.97 -0.09
C GLY A 101 -9.37 14.62 -0.52
N MET A 102 -9.06 13.33 -0.67
CA MET A 102 -7.71 12.89 -1.01
C MET A 102 -7.60 12.64 -2.51
N ASP A 103 -7.64 13.72 -3.29
CA ASP A 103 -7.72 13.63 -4.75
C ASP A 103 -6.49 13.00 -5.38
N ALA A 104 -5.30 13.31 -4.86
CA ALA A 104 -4.08 12.73 -5.41
C ALA A 104 -4.04 11.22 -5.22
N ALA A 105 -4.46 10.74 -4.04
CA ALA A 105 -4.53 9.31 -3.78
C ALA A 105 -5.56 8.63 -4.67
N GLN A 106 -6.71 9.25 -4.84
CA GLN A 106 -7.76 8.69 -5.70
C GLN A 106 -7.30 8.60 -7.16
N ARG A 107 -6.57 9.61 -7.64
CA ARG A 107 -6.01 9.54 -8.99
C ARG A 107 -4.98 8.43 -9.12
N LEU A 108 -4.16 8.23 -8.09
CA LEU A 108 -3.18 7.15 -8.08
C LEU A 108 -3.86 5.80 -8.21
N TYR A 109 -4.90 5.56 -7.42
CA TYR A 109 -5.62 4.30 -7.45
C TYR A 109 -6.34 4.09 -8.78
N ALA A 110 -6.97 5.13 -9.31
CA ALA A 110 -7.63 5.03 -10.60
C ALA A 110 -6.65 4.67 -11.72
N ARG A 111 -5.46 5.28 -11.71
CA ARG A 111 -4.43 4.98 -12.70
C ARG A 111 -3.91 3.56 -12.58
N ALA A 112 -3.92 3.01 -11.38
CA ALA A 112 -3.49 1.63 -11.15
C ALA A 112 -4.54 0.61 -11.58
N GLY A 113 -5.74 1.06 -11.93
CA GLY A 113 -6.80 0.19 -12.40
C GLY A 113 -7.89 -0.10 -11.38
N PHE A 114 -7.84 0.52 -10.22
CA PHE A 114 -8.89 0.36 -9.22
C PHE A 114 -10.20 0.96 -9.72
N THR A 115 -11.29 0.26 -9.44
CA THR A 115 -12.64 0.72 -9.74
C THR A 115 -13.32 1.18 -8.46
N ARG A 116 -13.98 2.33 -8.52
CA ARG A 116 -14.69 2.84 -7.37
C ARG A 116 -15.97 2.03 -7.13
N LEU A 117 -16.19 1.67 -5.88
CA LEU A 117 -17.39 0.97 -5.45
C LEU A 117 -18.39 1.93 -4.84
N ALA A 118 -19.69 1.59 -4.95
CA ALA A 118 -20.76 2.40 -4.36
C ALA A 118 -20.86 2.19 -2.85
N ALA A 119 -20.36 1.07 -2.34
CA ALA A 119 -20.51 0.70 -0.93
C ALA A 119 -19.27 -0.05 -0.44
N PRO A 120 -19.06 -0.11 0.88
CA PRO A 120 -17.94 -0.86 1.44
C PRO A 120 -18.05 -2.36 1.13
N LEU A 121 -16.89 -3.01 1.04
CA LEU A 121 -16.78 -4.45 0.92
C LEU A 121 -16.25 -5.00 2.23
N GLY A 122 -16.80 -6.11 2.70
CA GLY A 122 -16.35 -6.71 3.93
C GLY A 122 -16.72 -5.89 5.17
N THR A 123 -15.98 -6.09 6.24
CA THR A 123 -16.23 -5.45 7.53
C THR A 123 -15.05 -4.62 8.02
N ALA A 124 -14.12 -4.27 7.14
CA ALA A 124 -12.95 -3.48 7.52
C ALA A 124 -13.33 -2.11 8.06
N GLY A 125 -14.34 -1.47 7.50
CA GLY A 125 -15.02 -0.29 7.98
C GLY A 125 -14.18 0.74 8.71
N HIS A 126 -13.39 1.54 7.99
CA HIS A 126 -12.62 2.59 8.62
C HIS A 126 -13.50 3.81 8.84
N SER A 127 -13.61 4.23 10.09
CA SER A 127 -14.41 5.39 10.45
C SER A 127 -13.91 6.63 9.69
N GLY A 128 -14.84 7.32 9.04
CA GLY A 128 -14.53 8.52 8.30
C GLY A 128 -14.15 8.30 6.84
N CYS A 129 -13.81 7.11 6.43
CA CYS A 129 -13.56 6.82 5.02
C CYS A 129 -14.87 6.71 4.28
N ASN A 130 -14.96 7.36 3.12
CA ASN A 130 -16.20 7.38 2.35
C ASN A 130 -16.00 7.12 0.86
N ARG A 131 -14.81 6.65 0.47
CA ARG A 131 -14.52 6.21 -0.89
C ARG A 131 -13.96 4.81 -0.83
N HIS A 132 -14.46 3.94 -1.67
CA HIS A 132 -14.16 2.52 -1.67
C HIS A 132 -13.72 2.09 -3.07
N TYR A 133 -12.62 1.36 -3.17
CA TYR A 133 -12.04 0.97 -4.46
C TYR A 133 -11.68 -0.50 -4.46
N LEU A 134 -11.77 -1.14 -5.60
CA LEU A 134 -11.45 -2.56 -5.76
C LEU A 134 -10.64 -2.77 -7.04
N LEU A 135 -9.63 -3.61 -6.95
CA LEU A 135 -8.81 -4.00 -8.10
C LEU A 135 -8.79 -5.51 -8.24
N GLU A 136 -9.02 -5.99 -9.46
CA GLU A 136 -8.78 -7.39 -9.80
C GLU A 136 -7.28 -7.58 -10.01
N LEU A 137 -6.70 -8.53 -9.30
CA LEU A 137 -5.26 -8.78 -9.37
C LEU A 137 -4.89 -9.83 -10.48
#